data_277b6749cfe7ea84a2d405f0a726d690
#
_entry.id   277b6749cfe7ea84a2d405f0a726d690
#
_cell.length_a   1.000
_cell.length_b   1.000
_cell.length_c   1.000
_cell.angle_alpha   90.00
_cell.angle_beta   90.00
_cell.angle_gamma   90.00
#
_symmetry.space_group_name_H-M   'P 1'
#
loop_
_entity.id
_entity.type
_entity.pdbx_description
1 polymer ?
#
loop_
_entity_poly.entity_id
_entity_poly.type
_entity_poly.pdbx_seq_one_letter_code
_entity_poly.pdbx_strand_id
1 'polypeptide(L)'
;MGETQVMPRPGTTRQVSAGLLYSLRVAIIAQAAALLVAASFAGQAVSAGGGPVAETHVMAGMVVHLVALVQIVLAILVWRPGRGAGWPVWASVALFVVGGLQHVTWLWLGAHLPNGVLLFGLIGALLVWSWSPSASRRR
;
A
#
# COMPACT_ATOMS: atom_id res chain seq x y z
N MET A 1 29.29 50.42 -19.27
CA MET A 1 29.39 48.94 -19.24
C MET A 1 28.33 48.46 -18.28
N GLY A 2 27.23 47.96 -18.84
CA GLY A 2 26.11 47.45 -18.05
C GLY A 2 26.30 45.95 -17.76
N GLU A 3 26.41 45.60 -16.52
CA GLU A 3 26.47 44.20 -16.04
C GLU A 3 25.08 43.58 -16.24
N THR A 4 25.01 42.64 -17.15
CA THR A 4 23.77 41.85 -17.38
C THR A 4 23.65 40.86 -16.20
N GLN A 5 22.82 41.19 -15.22
CA GLN A 5 22.46 40.23 -14.16
C GLN A 5 21.74 39.03 -14.79
N VAL A 6 22.44 37.92 -14.88
CA VAL A 6 21.85 36.62 -15.24
C VAL A 6 21.00 36.16 -14.06
N MET A 7 19.67 36.30 -14.18
CA MET A 7 18.74 35.72 -13.21
C MET A 7 18.97 34.20 -13.10
N PRO A 8 19.10 33.65 -11.89
CA PRO A 8 19.15 32.21 -11.70
C PRO A 8 17.90 31.56 -12.28
N ARG A 9 18.06 30.60 -13.18
CA ARG A 9 16.93 29.79 -13.66
C ARG A 9 16.27 29.10 -12.47
N PRO A 10 14.92 29.15 -12.35
CA PRO A 10 14.21 28.41 -11.31
C PRO A 10 14.63 26.95 -11.38
N GLY A 11 15.25 26.44 -10.31
CA GLY A 11 15.67 25.05 -10.21
C GLY A 11 14.45 24.14 -10.41
N THR A 12 14.43 23.36 -11.49
CA THR A 12 13.41 22.36 -11.72
C THR A 12 13.49 21.36 -10.58
N THR A 13 12.53 21.38 -9.66
CA THR A 13 12.40 20.39 -8.61
C THR A 13 12.26 19.02 -9.28
N ARG A 14 13.33 18.21 -9.18
CA ARG A 14 13.32 16.87 -9.78
C ARG A 14 12.22 16.06 -9.10
N GLN A 15 11.25 15.61 -9.87
CA GLN A 15 10.14 14.79 -9.41
C GLN A 15 10.40 13.30 -9.67
N VAL A 16 9.77 12.42 -8.90
CA VAL A 16 9.70 11.00 -9.18
C VAL A 16 9.01 10.80 -10.54
N SER A 17 9.43 9.81 -11.31
CA SER A 17 8.78 9.49 -12.58
C SER A 17 7.27 9.32 -12.39
N ALA A 18 6.48 10.03 -13.18
CA ALA A 18 5.02 9.98 -13.11
C ALA A 18 4.48 8.55 -13.31
N GLY A 19 5.08 7.78 -14.23
CA GLY A 19 4.72 6.39 -14.48
C GLY A 19 4.92 5.50 -13.26
N LEU A 20 6.10 5.57 -12.59
CA LEU A 20 6.38 4.79 -11.38
C LEU A 20 5.42 5.16 -10.24
N LEU A 21 5.17 6.44 -10.03
CA LEU A 21 4.26 6.88 -8.99
C LEU A 21 2.82 6.44 -9.29
N TYR A 22 2.39 6.51 -10.56
CA TYR A 22 1.08 6.04 -10.96
C TYR A 22 0.93 4.53 -10.77
N SER A 23 1.92 3.73 -11.16
CA SER A 23 1.91 2.27 -10.93
C SER A 23 1.80 1.93 -9.45
N LEU A 24 2.54 2.64 -8.59
CA LEU A 24 2.43 2.45 -7.13
C LEU A 24 1.03 2.82 -6.61
N ARG A 25 0.43 3.92 -7.10
CA ARG A 25 -0.94 4.30 -6.74
C ARG A 25 -1.96 3.23 -7.11
N VAL A 26 -1.84 2.68 -8.31
CA VAL A 26 -2.71 1.58 -8.77
C VAL A 26 -2.58 0.36 -7.86
N ALA A 27 -1.35 -0.02 -7.49
CA ALA A 27 -1.11 -1.14 -6.57
C ALA A 27 -1.71 -0.87 -5.18
N ILE A 28 -1.57 0.35 -4.63
CA ILE A 28 -2.16 0.74 -3.34
C ILE A 28 -3.70 0.68 -3.40
N ILE A 29 -4.31 1.15 -4.48
CA ILE A 29 -5.78 1.07 -4.68
C ILE A 29 -6.21 -0.39 -4.78
N ALA A 30 -5.51 -1.20 -5.57
CA ALA A 30 -5.79 -2.63 -5.72
C ALA A 30 -5.68 -3.36 -4.38
N GLN A 31 -4.68 -3.03 -3.56
CA GLN A 31 -4.50 -3.57 -2.21
C GLN A 31 -5.66 -3.20 -1.29
N ALA A 32 -6.09 -1.94 -1.31
CA ALA A 32 -7.23 -1.48 -0.52
C ALA A 32 -8.53 -2.19 -0.94
N ALA A 33 -8.77 -2.31 -2.24
CA ALA A 33 -9.93 -3.02 -2.78
C ALA A 33 -9.91 -4.52 -2.40
N ALA A 34 -8.75 -5.19 -2.53
CA ALA A 34 -8.59 -6.59 -2.14
C ALA A 34 -8.87 -6.82 -0.65
N LEU A 35 -8.39 -5.91 0.22
CA LEU A 35 -8.67 -5.96 1.66
C LEU A 35 -10.17 -5.79 1.96
N LEU A 36 -10.86 -4.87 1.27
CA LEU A 36 -12.31 -4.69 1.43
C LEU A 36 -13.08 -5.94 1.00
N VAL A 37 -12.70 -6.55 -0.11
CA VAL A 37 -13.31 -7.81 -0.59
C VAL A 37 -13.07 -8.93 0.42
N ALA A 38 -11.84 -9.10 0.92
CA ALA A 38 -11.52 -10.09 1.94
C ALA A 38 -12.32 -9.86 3.23
N ALA A 39 -12.45 -8.62 3.69
CA ALA A 39 -13.25 -8.27 4.87
C ALA A 39 -14.75 -8.56 4.66
N SER A 40 -15.27 -8.30 3.45
CA SER A 40 -16.67 -8.61 3.10
C SER A 40 -16.95 -10.12 3.17
N PHE A 41 -16.03 -10.95 2.66
CA PHE A 41 -16.17 -12.42 2.78
C PHE A 41 -15.98 -12.89 4.23
N ALA A 42 -15.13 -12.24 5.03
CA ALA A 42 -15.02 -12.54 6.45
C ALA A 42 -16.36 -12.32 7.17
N GLY A 43 -17.02 -11.18 6.94
CA GLY A 43 -18.32 -10.88 7.51
C GLY A 43 -19.40 -11.89 7.10
N GLN A 44 -19.43 -12.27 5.82
CA GLN A 44 -20.35 -13.29 5.31
C GLN A 44 -20.04 -14.67 5.93
N ALA A 45 -18.77 -15.07 6.06
CA ALA A 45 -18.36 -16.32 6.65
C ALA A 45 -18.81 -16.44 8.12
N VAL A 46 -18.67 -15.35 8.89
CA VAL A 46 -19.17 -15.31 10.27
C VAL A 46 -20.68 -15.47 10.32
N SER A 47 -21.41 -14.77 9.45
CA SER A 47 -22.87 -14.83 9.38
C SER A 47 -23.39 -16.21 8.93
N ALA A 48 -22.65 -16.92 8.08
CA ALA A 48 -22.99 -18.24 7.56
C ALA A 48 -22.54 -19.41 8.46
N GLY A 49 -21.81 -19.15 9.54
CA GLY A 49 -21.23 -20.20 10.38
C GLY A 49 -20.06 -20.97 9.74
N GLY A 50 -19.39 -20.36 8.77
CA GLY A 50 -18.24 -20.96 8.05
C GLY A 50 -18.59 -21.53 6.68
N GLY A 51 -17.98 -22.64 6.31
CA GLY A 51 -18.22 -23.35 5.04
C GLY A 51 -17.56 -22.68 3.82
N PRO A 52 -18.10 -22.82 2.60
CA PRO A 52 -17.48 -22.34 1.35
C PRO A 52 -17.17 -20.85 1.33
N VAL A 53 -17.92 -20.04 2.07
CA VAL A 53 -17.67 -18.59 2.19
C VAL A 53 -16.37 -18.33 2.98
N ALA A 54 -16.04 -19.18 3.96
CA ALA A 54 -14.77 -19.09 4.67
C ALA A 54 -13.59 -19.38 3.74
N GLU A 55 -13.71 -20.35 2.85
CA GLU A 55 -12.70 -20.64 1.82
C GLU A 55 -12.50 -19.44 0.88
N THR A 56 -13.59 -18.80 0.47
CA THR A 56 -13.52 -17.59 -0.37
C THR A 56 -12.78 -16.45 0.35
N HIS A 57 -12.97 -16.29 1.67
CA HIS A 57 -12.20 -15.34 2.47
C HIS A 57 -10.70 -15.66 2.45
N VAL A 58 -10.32 -16.92 2.61
CA VAL A 58 -8.93 -17.36 2.55
C VAL A 58 -8.32 -17.04 1.18
N MET A 59 -9.02 -17.37 0.10
CA MET A 59 -8.57 -17.09 -1.26
C MET A 59 -8.40 -15.58 -1.51
N ALA A 60 -9.34 -14.77 -1.02
CA ALA A 60 -9.22 -13.31 -1.10
C ALA A 60 -7.99 -12.82 -0.32
N GLY A 61 -7.69 -13.41 0.84
CA GLY A 61 -6.47 -13.14 1.60
C GLY A 61 -5.19 -13.44 0.82
N MET A 62 -5.16 -14.52 0.04
CA MET A 62 -4.03 -14.84 -0.84
C MET A 62 -3.82 -13.78 -1.92
N VAL A 63 -4.91 -13.27 -2.51
CA VAL A 63 -4.84 -12.15 -3.48
C VAL A 63 -4.26 -10.90 -2.82
N VAL A 64 -4.69 -10.58 -1.58
CA VAL A 64 -4.11 -9.47 -0.79
C VAL A 64 -2.59 -9.60 -0.66
N HIS A 65 -2.06 -10.81 -0.39
CA HIS A 65 -0.62 -11.05 -0.30
C HIS A 65 0.10 -10.85 -1.63
N LEU A 66 -0.46 -11.36 -2.72
CA LEU A 66 0.13 -11.20 -4.05
C LEU A 66 0.23 -9.72 -4.44
N VAL A 67 -0.83 -8.96 -4.21
CA VAL A 67 -0.83 -7.51 -4.48
C VAL A 67 0.17 -6.79 -3.58
N ALA A 68 0.30 -7.19 -2.29
CA ALA A 68 1.29 -6.60 -1.38
C ALA A 68 2.73 -6.82 -1.87
N LEU A 69 3.06 -7.98 -2.42
CA LEU A 69 4.39 -8.22 -3.03
C LEU A 69 4.66 -7.28 -4.20
N VAL A 70 3.70 -7.13 -5.11
CA VAL A 70 3.81 -6.19 -6.24
C VAL A 70 3.98 -4.76 -5.71
N GLN A 71 3.21 -4.37 -4.70
CA GLN A 71 3.29 -3.05 -4.07
C GLN A 71 4.66 -2.80 -3.43
N ILE A 72 5.27 -3.79 -2.75
CA ILE A 72 6.63 -3.69 -2.19
C ILE A 72 7.64 -3.41 -3.31
N VAL A 73 7.59 -4.16 -4.41
CA VAL A 73 8.50 -3.96 -5.55
C VAL A 73 8.36 -2.53 -6.10
N LEU A 74 7.14 -2.08 -6.35
CA LEU A 74 6.89 -0.73 -6.86
C LEU A 74 7.32 0.36 -5.88
N ALA A 75 7.12 0.17 -4.57
CA ALA A 75 7.58 1.09 -3.55
C ALA A 75 9.13 1.17 -3.51
N ILE A 76 9.84 0.04 -3.67
CA ILE A 76 11.30 0.01 -3.80
C ILE A 76 11.77 0.78 -5.03
N LEU A 77 11.11 0.60 -6.19
CA LEU A 77 11.43 1.31 -7.41
C LEU A 77 11.21 2.83 -7.29
N VAL A 78 10.15 3.25 -6.61
CA VAL A 78 9.91 4.67 -6.29
C VAL A 78 11.00 5.19 -5.35
N TRP A 79 11.40 4.43 -4.35
CA TRP A 79 12.40 4.86 -3.36
C TRP A 79 13.82 4.91 -3.94
N ARG A 80 14.35 3.80 -4.45
CA ARG A 80 15.77 3.69 -4.84
C ARG A 80 16.08 4.38 -6.17
N PRO A 81 15.66 3.89 -7.33
CA PRO A 81 15.94 4.58 -8.59
C PRO A 81 15.12 5.85 -8.75
N GLY A 82 13.89 5.91 -8.23
CA GLY A 82 13.02 7.08 -8.27
C GLY A 82 13.43 8.20 -7.33
N ARG A 83 14.28 7.92 -6.32
CA ARG A 83 14.71 8.86 -5.25
C ARG A 83 13.54 9.48 -4.48
N GLY A 84 12.43 8.75 -4.38
CA GLY A 84 11.25 9.14 -3.61
C GLY A 84 11.39 8.84 -2.12
N ALA A 85 10.27 8.92 -1.40
CA ALA A 85 10.21 8.57 0.01
C ALA A 85 10.46 7.07 0.23
N GLY A 86 11.19 6.70 1.27
CA GLY A 86 11.49 5.29 1.62
C GLY A 86 10.47 4.64 2.54
N TRP A 87 9.74 5.43 3.35
CA TRP A 87 8.81 4.87 4.32
C TRP A 87 7.67 4.00 3.71
N PRO A 88 7.18 4.26 2.46
CA PRO A 88 6.16 3.41 1.86
C PRO A 88 6.62 1.97 1.63
N VAL A 89 7.92 1.75 1.47
CA VAL A 89 8.48 0.39 1.41
C VAL A 89 8.22 -0.35 2.72
N TRP A 90 8.56 0.28 3.83
CA TRP A 90 8.39 -0.32 5.16
C TRP A 90 6.92 -0.51 5.53
N ALA A 91 6.04 0.43 5.15
CA ALA A 91 4.61 0.28 5.31
C ALA A 91 4.06 -0.88 4.46
N SER A 92 4.54 -1.05 3.22
CA SER A 92 4.15 -2.16 2.36
C SER A 92 4.67 -3.52 2.89
N VAL A 93 5.89 -3.55 3.42
CA VAL A 93 6.42 -4.74 4.11
C VAL A 93 5.60 -5.06 5.37
N ALA A 94 5.24 -4.05 6.15
CA ALA A 94 4.37 -4.23 7.31
C ALA A 94 3.00 -4.79 6.90
N LEU A 95 2.38 -4.29 5.83
CA LEU A 95 1.14 -4.84 5.26
C LEU A 95 1.28 -6.32 4.90
N PHE A 96 2.39 -6.71 4.28
CA PHE A 96 2.65 -8.10 3.93
C PHE A 96 2.80 -8.99 5.16
N VAL A 97 3.61 -8.57 6.14
CA VAL A 97 3.87 -9.33 7.38
C VAL A 97 2.61 -9.43 8.24
N VAL A 98 1.93 -8.30 8.47
CA VAL A 98 0.68 -8.25 9.27
C VAL A 98 -0.43 -9.05 8.57
N GLY A 99 -0.49 -8.98 7.22
CA GLY A 99 -1.37 -9.84 6.43
C GLY A 99 -1.05 -11.33 6.59
N GLY A 100 0.26 -11.71 6.65
CA GLY A 100 0.68 -13.07 6.94
C GLY A 100 0.22 -13.57 8.31
N LEU A 101 0.23 -12.69 9.32
CA LEU A 101 -0.27 -13.02 10.65
C LEU A 101 -1.78 -13.34 10.66
N GLN A 102 -2.56 -12.84 9.71
CA GLN A 102 -3.97 -13.19 9.57
C GLN A 102 -4.16 -14.70 9.33
N HIS A 103 -3.24 -15.33 8.60
CA HIS A 103 -3.32 -16.78 8.32
C HIS A 103 -3.02 -17.66 9.53
N VAL A 104 -2.32 -17.16 10.55
CA VAL A 104 -2.04 -17.91 11.77
C VAL A 104 -2.98 -17.54 12.93
N THR A 105 -3.66 -16.40 12.84
CA THR A 105 -4.57 -15.92 13.90
C THR A 105 -6.05 -16.23 13.62
N TRP A 106 -6.38 -16.94 12.54
CA TRP A 106 -7.76 -17.16 12.11
C TRP A 106 -8.66 -17.86 13.15
N LEU A 107 -8.09 -18.72 14.00
CA LEU A 107 -8.80 -19.37 15.12
C LEU A 107 -8.96 -18.45 16.34
N TRP A 108 -8.30 -17.31 16.34
CA TRP A 108 -8.26 -16.41 17.49
C TRP A 108 -8.72 -15.00 17.10
N LEU A 109 -10.04 -14.81 17.13
CA LEU A 109 -10.65 -13.54 16.72
C LEU A 109 -10.15 -12.33 17.51
N GLY A 110 -9.77 -12.52 18.78
CA GLY A 110 -9.17 -11.48 19.62
C GLY A 110 -7.86 -10.90 19.08
N ALA A 111 -7.12 -11.66 18.25
CA ALA A 111 -5.95 -11.18 17.53
C ALA A 111 -6.26 -10.87 16.06
N HIS A 112 -7.09 -11.68 15.42
CA HIS A 112 -7.42 -11.56 14.00
C HIS A 112 -8.10 -10.22 13.67
N LEU A 113 -9.06 -9.79 14.47
CA LEU A 113 -9.79 -8.53 14.24
C LEU A 113 -8.91 -7.29 14.42
N PRO A 114 -8.15 -7.10 15.54
CA PRO A 114 -7.24 -5.97 15.67
C PRO A 114 -6.17 -5.94 14.56
N ASN A 115 -5.68 -7.08 14.13
CA ASN A 115 -4.75 -7.21 13.05
C ASN A 115 -5.36 -6.72 11.72
N GLY A 116 -6.63 -7.05 11.45
CA GLY A 116 -7.38 -6.53 10.32
C GLY A 116 -7.53 -5.01 10.36
N VAL A 117 -7.84 -4.44 11.51
CA VAL A 117 -7.91 -2.97 11.71
C VAL A 117 -6.57 -2.31 11.42
N LEU A 118 -5.45 -2.91 11.86
CA LEU A 118 -4.11 -2.41 11.57
C LEU A 118 -3.81 -2.40 10.07
N LEU A 119 -4.21 -3.44 9.33
CA LEU A 119 -4.08 -3.50 7.87
C LEU A 119 -4.81 -2.34 7.19
N PHE A 120 -6.06 -2.06 7.60
CA PHE A 120 -6.81 -0.91 7.07
C PHE A 120 -6.18 0.43 7.42
N GLY A 121 -5.62 0.58 8.62
CA GLY A 121 -4.88 1.78 9.01
C GLY A 121 -3.64 2.02 8.13
N LEU A 122 -2.85 0.97 7.91
CA LEU A 122 -1.64 1.04 7.07
C LEU A 122 -1.96 1.38 5.62
N ILE A 123 -2.94 0.72 5.02
CA ILE A 123 -3.30 0.98 3.62
C ILE A 123 -3.95 2.36 3.47
N GLY A 124 -4.74 2.82 4.44
CA GLY A 124 -5.30 4.16 4.48
C GLY A 124 -4.22 5.23 4.51
N ALA A 125 -3.19 5.06 5.34
CA ALA A 125 -2.04 5.96 5.39
C ALA A 125 -1.30 6.03 4.05
N LEU A 126 -1.08 4.88 3.38
CA LEU A 126 -0.47 4.82 2.06
C LEU A 126 -1.34 5.48 0.99
N LEU A 127 -2.67 5.27 1.01
CA LEU A 127 -3.60 5.93 0.10
C LEU A 127 -3.50 7.45 0.23
N VAL A 128 -3.66 8.00 1.43
CA VAL A 128 -3.59 9.44 1.66
C VAL A 128 -2.24 10.01 1.21
N TRP A 129 -1.14 9.36 1.61
CA TRP A 129 0.19 9.80 1.20
C TRP A 129 0.37 9.77 -0.32
N SER A 130 -0.07 8.74 -1.00
CA SER A 130 0.19 8.56 -2.44
C SER A 130 -0.38 9.69 -3.30
N TRP A 131 -1.43 10.36 -2.83
CA TRP A 131 -2.05 11.54 -3.46
C TRP A 131 -1.57 12.87 -2.89
N SER A 132 -0.71 12.85 -1.89
CA SER A 132 -0.13 14.08 -1.33
C SER A 132 1.00 14.62 -2.21
N PRO A 133 1.29 15.94 -2.16
CA PRO A 133 2.42 16.54 -2.87
C PRO A 133 3.78 15.93 -2.48
N SER A 134 3.89 15.34 -1.28
CA SER A 134 5.12 14.71 -0.79
C SER A 134 5.47 13.42 -1.55
N ALA A 135 4.49 12.75 -2.15
CA ALA A 135 4.71 11.51 -2.90
C ALA A 135 5.52 11.72 -4.19
N SER A 136 5.37 12.88 -4.83
CA SER A 136 6.08 13.21 -6.08
C SER A 136 7.46 13.82 -5.86
N ARG A 137 7.82 14.23 -4.64
CA ARG A 137 9.11 14.88 -4.36
C ARG A 137 10.25 13.89 -4.37
N ARG A 138 11.34 14.20 -5.07
CA ARG A 138 12.63 13.52 -4.93
C ARG A 138 13.36 14.02 -3.69
N ARG A 139 14.04 13.11 -3.02
CA ARG A 139 14.96 13.37 -1.92
C ARG A 139 16.40 13.26 -2.38
#